data_18178f9193253ae6dcaa687a08f73259
#
_entry.id   18178f9193253ae6dcaa687a08f73259
#
_cell.length_a   1.000
_cell.length_b   1.000
_cell.length_c   1.000
_cell.angle_alpha   90.00
_cell.angle_beta   90.00
_cell.angle_gamma   90.00
#
_symmetry.space_group_name_H-M   'P 1'
#
loop_
_entity.id
_entity.type
_entity.pdbx_description
1 polymer ?
#
loop_
_entity_poly.entity_id
_entity_poly.type
_entity_poly.pdbx_seq_one_letter_code
_entity_poly.pdbx_strand_id
1 'polypeptide(L)'
;MGLRHVAGSQSCCDIGTSSIAGLSGEIIACGAASGLIFVNGAKRQLVNLRLVSIEKGSAPMTKTAANQKTTLPAVVPQSVLVHPEAAKAHPHRNLDRAIRAAVARVTGGMSPHAITETWHDWALHLGRSPGRQLELIERAQTNLSQLTSYAMGAWARDTPRDPPFAPKAYDHRFADPAWDSLPFDLWKQGFLAMQDWWDHATDDIRGLHKQDADRAKFQVRQMLDLVSPSNFPLTNPEIIAATFRQQGQNLIEGSAHFIQDAMQTLSQQHKPAPEGYQIGIDLACTPGEVVFRNDLFELIQYAPQTKATHPEPILFIPAWIMKYYILDLSPYNSMVNYLVAQGFTVFMISWCNPTAD
;
A
#
# COMPACT_ATOMS: atom_id res chain seq x y z
N MET A 1 27.48 12.65 20.44
CA MET A 1 28.53 11.61 20.38
C MET A 1 28.25 10.72 19.19
N GLY A 2 29.07 10.84 18.11
CA GLY A 2 29.31 9.83 17.10
C GLY A 2 28.20 9.48 16.10
N LEU A 3 27.90 10.37 15.15
CA LEU A 3 27.32 9.98 13.87
C LEU A 3 28.39 9.24 13.05
N ARG A 4 28.25 7.92 12.89
CA ARG A 4 29.02 7.18 11.91
C ARG A 4 28.39 7.37 10.52
N HIS A 5 29.14 7.97 9.62
CA HIS A 5 28.93 7.89 8.19
C HIS A 5 28.87 6.42 7.77
N VAL A 6 27.74 5.99 7.22
CA VAL A 6 27.68 4.82 6.36
C VAL A 6 27.74 5.33 4.93
N ALA A 7 28.93 5.31 4.36
CA ALA A 7 29.13 5.40 2.93
C ALA A 7 28.68 4.07 2.30
N GLY A 8 27.86 4.13 1.26
CA GLY A 8 27.62 2.97 0.40
C GLY A 8 26.16 2.67 0.14
N SER A 9 25.55 3.42 -0.75
CA SER A 9 24.71 2.93 -1.85
C SER A 9 24.37 4.10 -2.77
N GLN A 10 25.20 4.28 -3.78
CA GLN A 10 24.79 4.93 -5.02
C GLN A 10 23.76 4.02 -5.69
N SER A 11 22.49 4.23 -5.45
CA SER A 11 21.43 3.87 -6.40
C SER A 11 20.12 4.49 -5.93
N CYS A 12 19.42 5.06 -6.87
CA CYS A 12 18.07 5.60 -6.84
C CYS A 12 17.96 7.11 -6.72
N CYS A 13 18.65 7.83 -7.63
CA CYS A 13 18.07 9.06 -8.16
C CYS A 13 17.98 8.88 -9.68
N ASP A 14 16.84 8.45 -10.17
CA ASP A 14 16.57 8.51 -11.61
C ASP A 14 16.24 9.95 -11.97
N ILE A 15 17.12 10.56 -12.77
CA ILE A 15 16.93 11.89 -13.32
C ILE A 15 16.14 11.70 -14.62
N GLY A 16 14.85 11.97 -14.57
CA GLY A 16 13.97 11.96 -15.75
C GLY A 16 13.60 13.38 -16.18
N THR A 17 13.78 13.70 -17.46
CA THR A 17 13.23 14.92 -18.06
C THR A 17 11.81 14.64 -18.53
N SER A 18 10.82 15.29 -17.94
CA SER A 18 9.42 15.21 -18.36
C SER A 18 8.85 16.59 -18.59
N SER A 19 8.19 16.76 -19.72
CA SER A 19 7.37 17.96 -20.00
C SER A 19 5.96 17.74 -19.50
N ILE A 20 5.54 18.48 -18.50
CA ILE A 20 4.15 18.50 -18.04
C ILE A 20 3.60 19.90 -18.35
N ALA A 21 2.64 19.99 -19.25
CA ALA A 21 1.85 21.21 -19.54
C ALA A 21 2.68 22.50 -19.70
N GLY A 22 3.72 22.46 -20.53
CA GLY A 22 4.51 23.68 -20.86
C GLY A 22 5.60 24.06 -19.85
N LEU A 23 5.85 23.24 -18.84
CA LEU A 23 6.93 23.41 -17.89
C LEU A 23 8.03 22.38 -18.18
N SER A 24 9.21 22.83 -18.58
CA SER A 24 10.40 21.99 -18.69
C SER A 24 11.25 22.12 -17.42
N GLY A 25 11.42 21.02 -16.69
CA GLY A 25 12.24 20.98 -15.47
C GLY A 25 12.73 19.55 -15.19
N GLU A 26 13.81 19.42 -14.44
CA GLU A 26 14.27 18.12 -13.96
C GLU A 26 13.47 17.70 -12.74
N ILE A 27 12.93 16.46 -12.80
CA ILE A 27 12.22 15.84 -11.70
C ILE A 27 13.18 14.88 -11.02
N ILE A 28 13.54 15.19 -9.77
CA ILE A 28 14.32 14.27 -8.96
C ILE A 28 13.34 13.46 -8.10
N ALA A 29 13.18 12.17 -8.44
CA ALA A 29 12.42 11.24 -7.62
C ALA A 29 13.36 10.65 -6.56
N CYS A 30 13.12 10.95 -5.29
CA CYS A 30 13.85 10.33 -4.20
C CYS A 30 13.09 9.05 -3.77
N GLY A 31 13.68 7.87 -4.03
CA GLY A 31 13.08 6.60 -3.69
C GLY A 31 12.84 6.44 -2.20
N ALA A 32 11.67 5.91 -1.86
CA ALA A 32 11.15 5.56 -0.53
C ALA A 32 10.46 6.67 0.28
N ALA A 33 10.67 7.95 0.00
CA ALA A 33 9.80 8.99 0.56
C ALA A 33 8.95 9.55 -0.58
N SER A 34 7.68 9.35 -0.50
CA SER A 34 6.68 9.57 -1.55
C SER A 34 6.42 11.04 -1.85
N GLY A 35 7.45 11.79 -2.19
CA GLY A 35 7.36 13.18 -2.58
C GLY A 35 8.29 13.49 -3.74
N LEU A 36 7.82 14.30 -4.67
CA LEU A 36 8.63 14.86 -5.76
C LEU A 36 9.13 16.23 -5.32
N ILE A 37 10.44 16.44 -5.39
CA ILE A 37 11.05 17.75 -5.20
C ILE A 37 11.31 18.32 -6.60
N PHE A 38 10.67 19.44 -6.93
CA PHE A 38 10.94 20.16 -8.17
C PHE A 38 12.15 21.05 -8.00
N VAL A 39 13.23 20.79 -8.76
CA VAL A 39 14.38 21.67 -8.87
C VAL A 39 14.51 22.10 -10.33
N ASN A 40 14.38 23.40 -10.60
CA ASN A 40 14.53 23.91 -11.96
C ASN A 40 16.01 24.01 -12.32
N GLY A 41 16.42 23.26 -13.35
CA GLY A 41 17.81 23.11 -13.75
C GLY A 41 18.42 24.35 -14.42
N ALA A 42 19.72 24.48 -14.29
CA ALA A 42 20.71 25.22 -15.08
C ALA A 42 20.76 26.74 -15.01
N LYS A 43 19.75 27.44 -14.57
CA LYS A 43 19.84 28.85 -14.23
C LYS A 43 18.83 29.19 -13.12
N ARG A 44 19.07 28.75 -11.90
CA ARG A 44 18.36 29.19 -10.66
C ARG A 44 17.20 30.19 -10.88
N GLN A 45 16.39 29.98 -11.91
CA GLN A 45 15.14 30.69 -12.14
C GLN A 45 14.03 29.75 -11.62
N LEU A 46 13.62 30.01 -10.41
CA LEU A 46 12.33 29.56 -9.92
C LEU A 46 11.28 29.92 -10.97
N VAL A 47 10.55 28.92 -11.45
CA VAL A 47 9.31 29.21 -12.18
C VAL A 47 8.50 30.09 -11.25
N ASN A 48 8.27 31.33 -11.67
CA ASN A 48 7.47 32.29 -10.93
C ASN A 48 6.02 31.79 -10.84
N LEU A 49 5.77 30.85 -9.94
CA LEU A 49 4.51 30.81 -9.27
C LEU A 49 4.45 32.10 -8.48
N ARG A 50 3.72 33.09 -8.99
CA ARG A 50 3.50 34.37 -8.33
C ARG A 50 2.76 34.07 -7.03
N LEU A 51 3.52 33.71 -5.99
CA LEU A 51 3.05 33.65 -4.62
C LEU A 51 2.79 35.11 -4.25
N VAL A 52 1.54 35.42 -3.99
CA VAL A 52 1.17 36.74 -3.43
C VAL A 52 1.71 36.73 -2.01
N SER A 53 2.86 37.37 -1.82
CA SER A 53 3.37 37.70 -0.49
C SER A 53 2.38 38.62 0.20
N ILE A 54 1.68 38.08 1.19
CA ILE A 54 0.92 38.91 2.13
C ILE A 54 1.94 39.44 3.14
N GLU A 55 2.54 40.61 2.81
CA GLU A 55 3.25 41.39 3.80
C GLU A 55 2.25 41.96 4.81
N LYS A 56 2.30 41.54 6.04
CA LYS A 56 1.75 42.30 7.18
C LYS A 56 2.65 43.49 7.47
N GLY A 57 2.53 44.50 6.66
CA GLY A 57 3.13 45.80 6.92
C GLY A 57 2.07 46.76 7.43
N SER A 58 2.19 47.17 8.68
CA SER A 58 1.47 48.32 9.25
C SER A 58 2.13 49.62 8.81
N ALA A 59 1.47 50.40 7.96
CA ALA A 59 1.76 51.84 7.79
C ALA A 59 0.57 52.57 7.13
N PRO A 60 0.39 53.88 7.34
CA PRO A 60 -0.91 54.52 7.36
C PRO A 60 -1.42 54.97 5.99
N MET A 61 -2.76 55.09 5.95
CA MET A 61 -3.57 55.48 4.80
C MET A 61 -3.15 56.85 4.21
N THR A 62 -2.90 56.85 2.89
CA THR A 62 -3.20 58.05 2.06
C THR A 62 -4.05 57.60 0.88
N LYS A 63 -5.21 58.21 0.78
CA LYS A 63 -6.20 58.02 -0.29
C LYS A 63 -5.69 58.63 -1.57
N THR A 64 -5.60 57.88 -2.66
CA THR A 64 -5.85 58.43 -4.00
C THR A 64 -6.37 57.33 -4.92
N ALA A 65 -7.48 57.61 -5.56
CA ALA A 65 -8.24 56.73 -6.41
C ALA A 65 -7.55 56.42 -7.74
N ALA A 66 -7.64 55.18 -8.20
CA ALA A 66 -7.88 54.87 -9.61
C ALA A 66 -8.35 53.41 -9.72
N ASN A 67 -9.57 53.27 -10.07
CA ASN A 67 -10.32 52.07 -10.35
C ASN A 67 -9.82 51.45 -11.68
N GLN A 68 -8.96 50.45 -11.62
CA GLN A 68 -8.75 49.53 -12.75
C GLN A 68 -9.16 48.14 -12.32
N LYS A 69 -10.39 47.77 -12.71
CA LYS A 69 -10.86 46.39 -12.72
C LYS A 69 -10.01 45.61 -13.72
N THR A 70 -8.96 44.99 -13.25
CA THR A 70 -8.32 43.92 -14.01
C THR A 70 -9.23 42.69 -13.89
N THR A 71 -10.11 42.54 -14.86
CA THR A 71 -10.84 41.29 -15.07
C THR A 71 -9.80 40.25 -15.44
N LEU A 72 -9.48 39.36 -14.49
CA LEU A 72 -8.84 38.08 -14.80
C LEU A 72 -9.69 37.37 -15.86
N PRO A 73 -9.10 36.86 -16.96
CA PRO A 73 -9.87 36.03 -17.88
C PRO A 73 -10.46 34.89 -17.07
N ALA A 74 -11.79 34.76 -17.15
CA ALA A 74 -12.48 33.63 -16.60
C ALA A 74 -11.81 32.38 -17.19
N VAL A 75 -11.14 31.60 -16.34
CA VAL A 75 -10.78 30.22 -16.70
C VAL A 75 -12.10 29.51 -16.87
N VAL A 76 -12.55 29.43 -18.11
CA VAL A 76 -13.64 28.56 -18.49
C VAL A 76 -13.16 27.17 -18.08
N PRO A 77 -13.84 26.44 -17.18
CA PRO A 77 -13.51 25.06 -16.94
C PRO A 77 -13.68 24.39 -18.30
N GLN A 78 -12.58 23.89 -18.87
CA GLN A 78 -12.68 22.94 -19.96
C GLN A 78 -13.34 21.73 -19.31
N SER A 79 -14.68 21.72 -19.33
CA SER A 79 -15.44 20.50 -19.20
C SER A 79 -14.74 19.52 -20.12
N VAL A 80 -14.26 18.42 -19.54
CA VAL A 80 -13.73 17.29 -20.29
C VAL A 80 -14.76 17.04 -21.38
N LEU A 81 -14.46 17.48 -22.58
CA LEU A 81 -15.31 17.27 -23.76
C LEU A 81 -15.31 15.76 -23.99
N VAL A 82 -16.20 15.08 -23.29
CA VAL A 82 -16.62 13.74 -23.71
C VAL A 82 -17.19 13.97 -25.10
N HIS A 83 -16.41 13.61 -26.11
CA HIS A 83 -16.82 13.76 -27.50
C HIS A 83 -18.20 13.12 -27.64
N PRO A 84 -19.24 13.87 -28.05
CA PRO A 84 -20.61 13.35 -28.16
C PRO A 84 -20.72 12.16 -29.11
N GLU A 85 -19.78 12.02 -30.03
CA GLU A 85 -19.70 10.87 -30.97
C GLU A 85 -19.32 9.57 -30.25
N ALA A 86 -18.47 9.59 -29.24
CA ALA A 86 -18.13 8.39 -28.47
C ALA A 86 -19.30 7.86 -27.65
N ALA A 87 -20.20 8.74 -27.19
CA ALA A 87 -21.41 8.36 -26.49
C ALA A 87 -22.45 7.70 -27.40
N LYS A 88 -22.46 8.06 -28.70
CA LYS A 88 -23.35 7.44 -29.72
C LYS A 88 -22.87 6.06 -30.17
N ALA A 89 -21.55 5.80 -30.16
CA ALA A 89 -20.97 4.53 -30.54
C ALA A 89 -21.19 3.40 -29.51
N HIS A 90 -21.40 3.74 -28.23
CA HIS A 90 -21.54 2.77 -27.14
C HIS A 90 -22.66 3.14 -26.17
N PRO A 91 -23.92 2.97 -26.55
CA PRO A 91 -25.09 3.45 -25.78
C PRO A 91 -25.21 2.78 -24.39
N HIS A 92 -24.62 1.59 -24.22
CA HIS A 92 -24.69 0.83 -22.97
C HIS A 92 -23.41 0.89 -22.11
N ARG A 93 -22.48 1.78 -22.45
CA ARG A 93 -21.19 1.94 -21.73
C ARG A 93 -21.35 2.13 -20.21
N ASN A 94 -22.40 2.82 -19.78
CA ASN A 94 -22.67 3.03 -18.36
C ASN A 94 -23.05 1.73 -17.63
N LEU A 95 -23.77 0.82 -18.31
CA LEU A 95 -24.08 -0.50 -17.79
C LEU A 95 -22.80 -1.33 -17.58
N ASP A 96 -21.94 -1.36 -18.59
CA ASP A 96 -20.64 -2.06 -18.50
C ASP A 96 -19.77 -1.50 -17.37
N ARG A 97 -19.78 -0.18 -17.21
CA ARG A 97 -19.06 0.50 -16.13
C ARG A 97 -19.60 0.13 -14.76
N ALA A 98 -20.92 0.10 -14.60
CA ALA A 98 -21.58 -0.29 -13.35
C ALA A 98 -21.28 -1.75 -12.98
N ILE A 99 -21.33 -2.67 -13.96
CA ILE A 99 -20.99 -4.08 -13.73
C ILE A 99 -19.53 -4.25 -13.33
N ARG A 100 -18.61 -3.57 -14.03
CA ARG A 100 -17.17 -3.62 -13.65
C ARG A 100 -16.93 -3.07 -12.25
N ALA A 101 -17.60 -1.98 -11.88
CA ALA A 101 -17.51 -1.42 -10.53
C ALA A 101 -18.06 -2.39 -9.48
N ALA A 102 -19.17 -3.07 -9.74
CA ALA A 102 -19.76 -4.07 -8.85
C ALA A 102 -18.79 -5.27 -8.68
N VAL A 103 -18.21 -5.77 -9.78
CA VAL A 103 -17.21 -6.86 -9.75
C VAL A 103 -15.99 -6.41 -8.96
N ALA A 104 -15.47 -5.21 -9.19
CA ALA A 104 -14.30 -4.70 -8.47
C ALA A 104 -14.53 -4.59 -6.94
N ARG A 105 -15.75 -4.26 -6.52
CA ARG A 105 -16.13 -4.24 -5.09
C ARG A 105 -16.03 -5.64 -4.46
N VAL A 106 -16.52 -6.67 -5.16
CA VAL A 106 -16.52 -8.05 -4.66
C VAL A 106 -15.12 -8.66 -4.69
N THR A 107 -14.30 -8.29 -5.67
CA THR A 107 -12.94 -8.85 -5.86
C THR A 107 -11.84 -8.02 -5.19
N GLY A 108 -12.20 -6.96 -4.44
CA GLY A 108 -11.19 -6.06 -3.86
C GLY A 108 -10.33 -5.34 -4.90
N GLY A 109 -10.86 -5.11 -6.11
CA GLY A 109 -10.15 -4.47 -7.22
C GLY A 109 -9.31 -5.41 -8.07
N MET A 110 -9.22 -6.69 -7.70
CA MET A 110 -8.53 -7.69 -8.53
C MET A 110 -9.37 -8.02 -9.77
N SER A 111 -8.73 -8.06 -10.93
CA SER A 111 -9.40 -8.44 -12.18
C SER A 111 -9.61 -9.96 -12.25
N PRO A 112 -10.85 -10.47 -12.31
CA PRO A 112 -11.09 -11.90 -12.50
C PRO A 112 -10.47 -12.43 -13.80
N HIS A 113 -10.42 -11.58 -14.82
CA HIS A 113 -9.79 -11.93 -16.10
C HIS A 113 -8.30 -12.21 -15.92
N ALA A 114 -7.56 -11.34 -15.24
CA ALA A 114 -6.13 -11.53 -15.00
C ALA A 114 -5.85 -12.80 -14.16
N ILE A 115 -6.72 -13.13 -13.21
CA ILE A 115 -6.61 -14.38 -12.45
C ILE A 115 -6.81 -15.58 -13.37
N THR A 116 -7.88 -15.57 -14.16
CA THR A 116 -8.21 -16.69 -15.08
C THR A 116 -7.13 -16.87 -16.15
N GLU A 117 -6.61 -15.78 -16.72
CA GLU A 117 -5.54 -15.80 -17.69
C GLU A 117 -4.27 -16.44 -17.13
N THR A 118 -3.83 -16.04 -15.94
CA THR A 118 -2.67 -16.61 -15.26
C THR A 118 -2.82 -18.13 -15.07
N TRP A 119 -3.97 -18.59 -14.56
CA TRP A 119 -4.21 -20.03 -14.33
C TRP A 119 -4.37 -20.82 -15.63
N HIS A 120 -4.96 -20.20 -16.65
CA HIS A 120 -5.09 -20.83 -17.96
C HIS A 120 -3.70 -21.04 -18.60
N ASP A 121 -2.87 -20.00 -18.58
CA ASP A 121 -1.50 -20.06 -19.10
C ASP A 121 -0.66 -21.10 -18.36
N TRP A 122 -0.71 -21.11 -17.01
CA TRP A 122 -0.06 -22.11 -16.17
C TRP A 122 -0.51 -23.53 -16.53
N ALA A 123 -1.82 -23.76 -16.63
CA ALA A 123 -2.36 -25.10 -16.90
C ALA A 123 -2.00 -25.61 -18.30
N LEU A 124 -2.02 -24.74 -19.32
CA LEU A 124 -1.63 -25.09 -20.67
C LEU A 124 -0.15 -25.47 -20.77
N HIS A 125 0.74 -24.71 -20.14
CA HIS A 125 2.17 -24.97 -20.16
C HIS A 125 2.52 -26.23 -19.37
N LEU A 126 1.93 -26.41 -18.18
CA LEU A 126 2.08 -27.65 -17.42
C LEU A 126 1.50 -28.85 -18.16
N GLY A 127 0.31 -28.72 -18.79
CA GLY A 127 -0.34 -29.78 -19.56
C GLY A 127 0.50 -30.26 -20.74
N ARG A 128 1.34 -29.40 -21.31
CA ARG A 128 2.29 -29.73 -22.39
C ARG A 128 3.66 -30.20 -21.91
N SER A 129 3.86 -30.31 -20.62
CA SER A 129 5.14 -30.67 -19.99
C SER A 129 5.01 -31.97 -19.20
N PRO A 130 4.92 -33.17 -19.86
CA PRO A 130 4.68 -34.43 -19.14
C PRO A 130 5.82 -34.79 -18.18
N GLY A 131 7.05 -34.43 -18.48
CA GLY A 131 8.17 -34.61 -17.54
C GLY A 131 7.95 -33.84 -16.23
N ARG A 132 7.52 -32.58 -16.33
CA ARG A 132 7.21 -31.77 -15.17
C ARG A 132 6.02 -32.33 -14.35
N GLN A 133 5.02 -32.86 -15.03
CA GLN A 133 3.90 -33.53 -14.35
C GLN A 133 4.38 -34.75 -13.55
N LEU A 134 5.28 -35.58 -14.12
CA LEU A 134 5.86 -36.72 -13.42
C LEU A 134 6.68 -36.30 -12.20
N GLU A 135 7.52 -35.26 -12.34
CA GLU A 135 8.27 -34.69 -11.20
C GLU A 135 7.34 -34.23 -10.06
N LEU A 136 6.21 -33.58 -10.40
CA LEU A 136 5.21 -33.16 -9.40
C LEU A 136 4.50 -34.33 -8.74
N ILE A 137 4.25 -35.43 -9.47
CA ILE A 137 3.69 -36.66 -8.92
C ILE A 137 4.71 -37.32 -7.97
N GLU A 138 5.97 -37.46 -8.38
CA GLU A 138 7.05 -37.97 -7.55
C GLU A 138 7.25 -37.13 -6.29
N ARG A 139 7.18 -35.81 -6.41
CA ARG A 139 7.23 -34.90 -5.25
C ARG A 139 6.07 -35.13 -4.30
N ALA A 140 4.85 -35.25 -4.81
CA ALA A 140 3.67 -35.54 -4.00
C ALA A 140 3.79 -36.89 -3.27
N GLN A 141 4.30 -37.95 -3.95
CA GLN A 141 4.54 -39.25 -3.35
C GLN A 141 5.62 -39.19 -2.26
N THR A 142 6.70 -38.44 -2.50
CA THR A 142 7.77 -38.20 -1.52
C THR A 142 7.24 -37.49 -0.29
N ASN A 143 6.51 -36.37 -0.49
CA ASN A 143 5.92 -35.64 0.60
C ASN A 143 4.94 -36.48 1.41
N LEU A 144 4.09 -37.27 0.75
CA LEU A 144 3.16 -38.18 1.42
C LEU A 144 3.89 -39.28 2.22
N SER A 145 4.95 -39.87 1.65
CA SER A 145 5.76 -40.88 2.32
C SER A 145 6.42 -40.32 3.58
N GLN A 146 7.00 -39.09 3.48
CA GLN A 146 7.62 -38.40 4.61
C GLN A 146 6.59 -38.10 5.72
N LEU A 147 5.42 -37.56 5.33
CA LEU A 147 4.33 -37.30 6.28
C LEU A 147 3.83 -38.56 6.96
N THR A 148 3.65 -39.65 6.20
CA THR A 148 3.19 -40.93 6.74
C THR A 148 4.20 -41.51 7.73
N SER A 149 5.48 -41.52 7.36
CA SER A 149 6.56 -41.97 8.24
C SER A 149 6.64 -41.12 9.52
N TYR A 150 6.51 -39.82 9.39
CA TYR A 150 6.48 -38.92 10.52
C TYR A 150 5.26 -39.16 11.44
N ALA A 151 4.07 -39.33 10.85
CA ALA A 151 2.85 -39.59 11.60
C ALA A 151 2.90 -40.96 12.31
N MET A 152 3.43 -42.02 11.64
CA MET A 152 3.62 -43.32 12.27
C MET A 152 4.59 -43.27 13.45
N GLY A 153 5.67 -42.48 13.31
CA GLY A 153 6.63 -42.25 14.41
C GLY A 153 6.01 -41.50 15.60
N ALA A 154 4.88 -40.80 15.42
CA ALA A 154 4.18 -40.12 16.50
C ALA A 154 3.65 -41.05 17.60
N TRP A 155 3.41 -42.30 17.27
CA TRP A 155 2.92 -43.33 18.19
C TRP A 155 4.06 -44.09 18.89
N ALA A 156 5.32 -43.96 18.39
CA ALA A 156 6.50 -44.54 19.00
C ALA A 156 7.07 -43.54 20.05
N ARG A 157 6.91 -43.87 21.33
CA ARG A 157 7.12 -42.93 22.45
C ARG A 157 8.57 -42.48 22.72
N ASP A 158 9.58 -43.10 22.12
CA ASP A 158 10.98 -42.96 22.56
C ASP A 158 11.98 -42.46 21.50
N THR A 159 11.52 -42.03 20.31
CA THR A 159 12.42 -41.52 19.28
C THR A 159 12.19 -40.04 19.01
N PRO A 160 13.23 -39.18 19.06
CA PRO A 160 13.15 -37.82 18.56
C PRO A 160 12.73 -37.86 17.11
N ARG A 161 11.71 -37.04 16.75
CA ARG A 161 11.20 -36.94 15.39
C ARG A 161 11.68 -35.64 14.79
N ASP A 162 12.52 -35.75 13.78
CA ASP A 162 12.86 -34.56 12.99
C ASP A 162 11.70 -34.25 12.04
N PRO A 163 11.13 -33.05 12.12
CA PRO A 163 10.03 -32.64 11.25
C PRO A 163 10.51 -32.61 9.79
N PRO A 164 9.80 -33.28 8.85
CA PRO A 164 10.21 -33.38 7.46
C PRO A 164 10.16 -32.05 6.70
N PHE A 165 9.33 -31.12 7.18
CA PHE A 165 9.18 -29.79 6.56
C PHE A 165 9.40 -28.70 7.61
N ALA A 166 10.20 -27.69 7.22
CA ALA A 166 10.44 -26.50 8.04
C ALA A 166 9.71 -25.28 7.46
N PRO A 167 9.08 -24.44 8.28
CA PRO A 167 8.55 -23.16 7.82
C PRO A 167 9.69 -22.29 7.27
N LYS A 168 9.37 -21.42 6.32
CA LYS A 168 10.34 -20.46 5.79
C LYS A 168 10.75 -19.48 6.89
N ALA A 169 11.97 -18.92 6.84
CA ALA A 169 12.53 -18.08 7.89
C ALA A 169 11.68 -16.84 8.23
N TYR A 170 10.86 -16.37 7.28
CA TYR A 170 9.93 -15.25 7.48
C TYR A 170 8.52 -15.69 7.95
N ASP A 171 8.26 -16.99 8.02
CA ASP A 171 6.94 -17.54 8.40
C ASP A 171 6.92 -17.87 9.89
N HIS A 172 6.36 -16.96 10.66
CA HIS A 172 6.27 -17.07 12.12
C HIS A 172 4.95 -17.67 12.61
N ARG A 173 4.08 -18.15 11.71
CA ARG A 173 2.76 -18.70 12.08
C ARG A 173 2.83 -19.91 13.03
N PHE A 174 3.93 -20.64 12.96
CA PHE A 174 4.16 -21.86 13.73
C PHE A 174 5.31 -21.71 14.73
N ALA A 175 5.57 -20.47 15.21
CA ALA A 175 6.68 -20.20 16.11
C ALA A 175 6.41 -20.63 17.56
N ASP A 176 5.14 -20.72 17.97
CA ASP A 176 4.80 -21.17 19.32
C ASP A 176 5.12 -22.66 19.49
N PRO A 177 5.80 -23.09 20.58
CA PRO A 177 6.13 -24.47 20.84
C PRO A 177 4.93 -25.43 20.90
N ALA A 178 3.73 -24.95 21.14
CA ALA A 178 2.51 -25.74 21.13
C ALA A 178 2.24 -26.39 19.76
N TRP A 179 2.77 -25.83 18.69
CA TRP A 179 2.71 -26.41 17.36
C TRP A 179 3.58 -27.67 17.18
N ASP A 180 4.43 -28.00 18.13
CA ASP A 180 5.27 -29.21 18.12
C ASP A 180 4.62 -30.38 18.85
N SER A 181 3.41 -30.17 19.39
CA SER A 181 2.63 -31.19 20.08
C SER A 181 1.54 -31.78 19.20
N LEU A 182 1.17 -33.07 19.43
CA LEU A 182 0.04 -33.71 18.75
C LEU A 182 -1.31 -33.08 19.15
N PRO A 183 -2.24 -32.91 18.24
CA PRO A 183 -2.21 -33.22 16.80
C PRO A 183 -1.69 -32.09 15.94
N PHE A 184 -1.30 -30.94 16.52
CA PHE A 184 -0.98 -29.70 15.84
C PHE A 184 0.27 -29.80 14.95
N ASP A 185 1.25 -30.59 15.39
CA ASP A 185 2.46 -30.87 14.60
C ASP A 185 2.13 -31.56 13.27
N LEU A 186 1.17 -32.48 13.25
CA LEU A 186 0.73 -33.16 12.02
C LEU A 186 0.00 -32.19 11.07
N TRP A 187 -0.81 -31.29 11.60
CA TRP A 187 -1.47 -30.26 10.78
C TRP A 187 -0.46 -29.28 10.20
N LYS A 188 0.51 -28.83 11.02
CA LYS A 188 1.63 -28.02 10.58
C LYS A 188 2.39 -28.69 9.45
N GLN A 189 2.80 -29.95 9.63
CA GLN A 189 3.56 -30.68 8.65
C GLN A 189 2.77 -30.96 7.36
N GLY A 190 1.48 -31.27 7.46
CA GLY A 190 0.60 -31.42 6.30
C GLY A 190 0.46 -30.13 5.50
N PHE A 191 0.30 -29.01 6.18
CA PHE A 191 0.25 -27.70 5.55
C PHE A 191 1.58 -27.33 4.85
N LEU A 192 2.70 -27.55 5.52
CA LEU A 192 4.03 -27.26 4.96
C LEU A 192 4.35 -28.17 3.76
N ALA A 193 3.92 -29.42 3.76
CA ALA A 193 4.04 -30.34 2.62
C ALA A 193 3.23 -29.86 1.41
N MET A 194 2.01 -29.36 1.65
CA MET A 194 1.17 -28.76 0.59
C MET A 194 1.83 -27.48 0.05
N GLN A 195 2.38 -26.64 0.92
CA GLN A 195 3.11 -25.43 0.53
C GLN A 195 4.34 -25.77 -0.31
N ASP A 196 5.12 -26.78 0.09
CA ASP A 196 6.26 -27.27 -0.66
C ASP A 196 5.89 -27.74 -2.07
N TRP A 197 4.82 -28.53 -2.17
CA TRP A 197 4.35 -29.01 -3.47
C TRP A 197 3.93 -27.87 -4.40
N TRP A 198 3.18 -26.90 -3.89
CA TRP A 198 2.74 -25.76 -4.68
C TRP A 198 3.88 -24.81 -5.06
N ASP A 199 4.87 -24.63 -4.19
CA ASP A 199 6.07 -23.88 -4.53
C ASP A 199 6.76 -24.50 -5.75
N HIS A 200 6.83 -25.84 -5.82
CA HIS A 200 7.38 -26.55 -6.98
C HIS A 200 6.42 -26.51 -8.19
N ALA A 201 5.12 -26.61 -7.99
CA ALA A 201 4.15 -26.60 -9.08
C ALA A 201 4.04 -25.27 -9.81
N THR A 202 4.44 -24.18 -9.17
CA THR A 202 4.43 -22.83 -9.77
C THR A 202 5.82 -22.32 -10.17
N ASP A 203 6.86 -23.12 -9.97
CA ASP A 203 8.23 -22.75 -10.30
C ASP A 203 8.71 -23.51 -11.55
N ASP A 204 9.60 -22.87 -12.33
CA ASP A 204 10.31 -23.46 -13.49
C ASP A 204 9.42 -24.22 -14.50
N ILE A 205 8.31 -23.63 -14.89
CA ILE A 205 7.47 -24.14 -15.97
C ILE A 205 7.95 -23.56 -17.31
N ARG A 206 8.45 -24.44 -18.18
CA ARG A 206 9.00 -24.04 -19.47
C ARG A 206 7.95 -23.35 -20.35
N GLY A 207 8.26 -22.17 -20.83
CA GLY A 207 7.41 -21.39 -21.73
C GLY A 207 6.46 -20.43 -21.03
N LEU A 208 6.26 -20.57 -19.73
CA LEU A 208 5.48 -19.63 -18.93
C LEU A 208 6.24 -18.30 -18.79
N HIS A 209 5.58 -17.19 -19.07
CA HIS A 209 6.17 -15.87 -18.87
C HIS A 209 6.46 -15.66 -17.39
N LYS A 210 7.63 -15.06 -17.09
CA LYS A 210 8.03 -14.80 -15.69
C LYS A 210 6.96 -14.06 -14.89
N GLN A 211 6.31 -13.08 -15.49
CA GLN A 211 5.25 -12.30 -14.83
C GLN A 211 4.05 -13.17 -14.43
N ASP A 212 3.67 -14.12 -15.28
CA ASP A 212 2.55 -15.03 -15.00
C ASP A 212 2.93 -16.12 -14.01
N ALA A 213 4.19 -16.59 -14.04
CA ALA A 213 4.75 -17.46 -13.01
C ALA A 213 4.75 -16.77 -11.63
N ASP A 214 5.23 -15.52 -11.54
CA ASP A 214 5.24 -14.74 -10.30
C ASP A 214 3.81 -14.48 -9.78
N ARG A 215 2.86 -14.21 -10.67
CA ARG A 215 1.43 -14.05 -10.34
C ARG A 215 0.81 -15.37 -9.82
N ALA A 216 1.05 -16.49 -10.52
CA ALA A 216 0.55 -17.79 -10.09
C ALA A 216 1.10 -18.15 -8.71
N LYS A 217 2.40 -17.97 -8.51
CA LYS A 217 3.07 -18.21 -7.22
C LYS A 217 2.51 -17.34 -6.09
N PHE A 218 2.25 -16.06 -6.38
CA PHE A 218 1.62 -15.14 -5.42
C PHE A 218 0.20 -15.58 -5.08
N GLN A 219 -0.63 -15.89 -6.09
CA GLN A 219 -2.02 -16.31 -5.89
C GLN A 219 -2.13 -17.60 -5.09
N VAL A 220 -1.29 -18.62 -5.41
CA VAL A 220 -1.20 -19.86 -4.63
C VAL A 220 -0.86 -19.55 -3.18
N ARG A 221 0.13 -18.70 -2.94
CA ARG A 221 0.51 -18.33 -1.56
C ARG A 221 -0.67 -17.71 -0.82
N GLN A 222 -1.41 -16.79 -1.45
CA GLN A 222 -2.59 -16.19 -0.84
C GLN A 222 -3.67 -17.23 -0.52
N MET A 223 -3.90 -18.21 -1.42
CA MET A 223 -4.85 -19.30 -1.17
C MET A 223 -4.38 -20.20 -0.02
N LEU A 224 -3.11 -20.55 0.02
CA LEU A 224 -2.53 -21.35 1.10
C LEU A 224 -2.58 -20.61 2.43
N ASP A 225 -2.27 -19.31 2.43
CA ASP A 225 -2.34 -18.49 3.63
C ASP A 225 -3.78 -18.45 4.19
N LEU A 226 -4.79 -18.42 3.32
CA LEU A 226 -6.19 -18.43 3.74
C LEU A 226 -6.59 -19.74 4.44
N VAL A 227 -6.08 -20.89 3.96
CA VAL A 227 -6.40 -22.22 4.50
C VAL A 227 -5.38 -22.73 5.54
N SER A 228 -4.48 -21.86 5.98
CA SER A 228 -3.50 -22.23 7.01
C SER A 228 -4.19 -22.67 8.31
N PRO A 229 -3.74 -23.76 8.95
CA PRO A 229 -4.31 -24.23 10.21
C PRO A 229 -4.20 -23.20 11.35
N SER A 230 -3.28 -22.23 11.22
CA SER A 230 -3.15 -21.13 12.16
C SER A 230 -4.35 -20.17 12.20
N ASN A 231 -5.16 -20.14 11.13
CA ASN A 231 -6.30 -19.22 11.01
C ASN A 231 -7.60 -19.74 11.66
N PHE A 232 -7.65 -21.00 12.03
CA PHE A 232 -8.90 -21.59 12.50
C PHE A 232 -8.84 -21.87 14.00
N PRO A 233 -9.88 -21.47 14.76
CA PRO A 233 -9.92 -21.65 16.20
C PRO A 233 -9.74 -23.09 16.68
N LEU A 234 -10.19 -24.08 15.88
CA LEU A 234 -10.12 -25.50 16.26
C LEU A 234 -8.77 -26.14 15.92
N THR A 235 -7.96 -25.53 15.08
CA THR A 235 -6.67 -26.08 14.65
C THR A 235 -5.47 -25.29 15.16
N ASN A 236 -5.70 -24.12 15.75
CA ASN A 236 -4.63 -23.28 16.31
C ASN A 236 -4.50 -23.51 17.83
N PRO A 237 -3.37 -24.09 18.30
CA PRO A 237 -3.17 -24.39 19.72
C PRO A 237 -3.16 -23.15 20.61
N GLU A 238 -2.68 -22.00 20.12
CA GLU A 238 -2.65 -20.75 20.86
C GLU A 238 -4.06 -20.21 21.11
N ILE A 239 -4.93 -20.26 20.06
CA ILE A 239 -6.33 -19.87 20.20
C ILE A 239 -7.06 -20.82 21.13
N ILE A 240 -6.84 -22.12 21.01
CA ILE A 240 -7.43 -23.14 21.91
C ILE A 240 -7.02 -22.85 23.36
N ALA A 241 -5.74 -22.66 23.61
CA ALA A 241 -5.24 -22.34 24.96
C ALA A 241 -5.81 -21.02 25.50
N ALA A 242 -5.92 -19.99 24.65
CA ALA A 242 -6.55 -18.72 25.03
C ALA A 242 -8.04 -18.92 25.34
N THR A 243 -8.75 -19.72 24.55
CA THR A 243 -10.18 -20.02 24.75
C THR A 243 -10.43 -20.71 26.09
N PHE A 244 -9.59 -21.68 26.46
CA PHE A 244 -9.69 -22.29 27.79
C PHE A 244 -9.39 -21.32 28.91
N ARG A 245 -8.33 -20.49 28.79
CA ARG A 245 -7.98 -19.49 29.82
C ARG A 245 -9.07 -18.42 29.99
N GLN A 246 -9.71 -18.01 28.90
CA GLN A 246 -10.72 -16.94 28.90
C GLN A 246 -12.16 -17.48 28.91
N GLN A 247 -12.34 -18.78 29.12
CA GLN A 247 -13.66 -19.44 29.17
C GLN A 247 -14.55 -19.12 27.94
N GLY A 248 -13.92 -18.98 26.76
CA GLY A 248 -14.60 -18.71 25.51
C GLY A 248 -14.84 -17.22 25.20
N GLN A 249 -14.51 -16.30 26.11
CA GLN A 249 -14.75 -14.86 25.93
C GLN A 249 -14.05 -14.31 24.67
N ASN A 250 -12.84 -14.75 24.36
CA ASN A 250 -12.12 -14.37 23.15
C ASN A 250 -12.89 -14.69 21.85
N LEU A 251 -13.62 -15.80 21.81
CA LEU A 251 -14.42 -16.17 20.63
C LEU A 251 -15.66 -15.29 20.49
N ILE A 252 -16.30 -14.94 21.61
CA ILE A 252 -17.46 -14.04 21.64
C ILE A 252 -17.05 -12.64 21.17
N GLU A 253 -15.98 -12.08 21.74
CA GLU A 253 -15.45 -10.76 21.37
C GLU A 253 -14.97 -10.75 19.90
N GLY A 254 -14.23 -11.77 19.47
CA GLY A 254 -13.77 -11.89 18.09
C GLY A 254 -14.93 -11.98 17.10
N SER A 255 -15.99 -12.73 17.44
CA SER A 255 -17.19 -12.82 16.60
C SER A 255 -17.92 -11.47 16.52
N ALA A 256 -18.02 -10.74 17.63
CA ALA A 256 -18.62 -9.41 17.66
C ALA A 256 -17.84 -8.41 16.79
N HIS A 257 -16.50 -8.41 16.88
CA HIS A 257 -15.62 -7.59 16.03
C HIS A 257 -15.76 -7.96 14.54
N PHE A 258 -15.79 -9.25 14.22
CA PHE A 258 -15.99 -9.71 12.84
C PHE A 258 -17.33 -9.21 12.25
N ILE A 259 -18.42 -9.34 13.00
CA ILE A 259 -19.74 -8.86 12.57
C ILE A 259 -19.73 -7.34 12.39
N GLN A 260 -19.14 -6.61 13.32
CA GLN A 260 -19.01 -5.17 13.24
C GLN A 260 -18.22 -4.72 12.00
N ASP A 261 -17.07 -5.34 11.73
CA ASP A 261 -16.23 -5.05 10.58
C ASP A 261 -16.95 -5.39 9.25
N ALA A 262 -17.65 -6.52 9.22
CA ALA A 262 -18.46 -6.91 8.06
C ALA A 262 -19.59 -5.89 7.78
N MET A 263 -20.32 -5.47 8.80
CA MET A 263 -21.37 -4.46 8.66
C MET A 263 -20.81 -3.11 8.19
N GLN A 264 -19.68 -2.67 8.74
CA GLN A 264 -19.02 -1.42 8.32
C GLN A 264 -18.53 -1.48 6.87
N THR A 265 -17.96 -2.61 6.46
CA THR A 265 -17.51 -2.81 5.08
C THR A 265 -18.68 -2.78 4.11
N LEU A 266 -19.80 -3.44 4.45
CA LEU A 266 -21.02 -3.45 3.63
C LEU A 266 -21.71 -2.08 3.56
N SER A 267 -21.71 -1.33 4.67
CA SER A 267 -22.32 0.01 4.74
C SER A 267 -21.44 1.11 4.18
N GLN A 268 -20.19 0.81 3.81
CA GLN A 268 -19.19 1.79 3.32
C GLN A 268 -18.96 2.96 4.32
N GLN A 269 -19.26 2.77 5.58
CA GLN A 269 -19.01 3.78 6.59
C GLN A 269 -17.52 3.83 6.94
N HIS A 270 -16.97 5.04 6.93
CA HIS A 270 -15.60 5.25 7.40
C HIS A 270 -15.51 5.02 8.91
N LYS A 271 -14.58 4.20 9.34
CA LYS A 271 -14.26 4.08 10.76
C LYS A 271 -13.75 5.44 11.27
N PRO A 272 -14.25 5.94 12.42
CA PRO A 272 -13.58 7.05 13.09
C PRO A 272 -12.13 6.65 13.39
N ALA A 273 -11.22 7.60 13.35
CA ALA A 273 -9.84 7.35 13.73
C ALA A 273 -9.80 6.85 15.19
N PRO A 274 -9.07 5.76 15.49
CA PRO A 274 -8.92 5.31 16.87
C PRO A 274 -8.21 6.38 17.71
N GLU A 275 -8.38 6.31 19.04
CA GLU A 275 -7.65 7.17 19.96
C GLU A 275 -6.12 7.06 19.73
N GLY A 276 -5.42 8.18 19.77
CA GLY A 276 -3.98 8.25 19.46
C GLY A 276 -3.63 8.38 17.97
N TYR A 277 -4.63 8.51 17.07
CA TYR A 277 -4.42 8.70 15.64
C TYR A 277 -5.26 9.85 15.05
N GLN A 278 -5.53 10.88 15.85
CA GLN A 278 -6.31 12.03 15.40
C GLN A 278 -5.42 13.00 14.60
N ILE A 279 -5.90 13.36 13.40
CA ILE A 279 -5.21 14.32 12.53
C ILE A 279 -5.24 15.71 13.17
N GLY A 280 -4.10 16.38 13.24
CA GLY A 280 -3.91 17.68 13.87
C GLY A 280 -3.56 17.61 15.37
N ILE A 281 -3.64 16.40 15.98
CA ILE A 281 -3.30 16.17 17.38
C ILE A 281 -2.16 15.15 17.48
N ASP A 282 -2.37 13.94 16.99
CA ASP A 282 -1.41 12.83 17.03
C ASP A 282 -0.65 12.68 15.72
N LEU A 283 -1.32 12.99 14.61
CA LEU A 283 -0.79 12.99 13.24
C LEU A 283 -0.92 14.39 12.66
N ALA A 284 -0.03 14.76 11.75
CA ALA A 284 -0.02 16.08 11.10
C ALA A 284 0.03 17.22 12.13
N CYS A 285 0.92 17.08 13.11
CA CYS A 285 0.97 17.96 14.27
C CYS A 285 1.65 19.31 14.01
N THR A 286 2.38 19.47 12.90
CA THR A 286 3.06 20.73 12.57
C THR A 286 2.04 21.80 12.21
N PRO A 287 2.01 22.95 12.93
CA PRO A 287 1.03 23.99 12.66
C PRO A 287 1.15 24.56 11.25
N GLY A 288 0.01 24.77 10.59
CA GLY A 288 -0.07 25.34 9.25
C GLY A 288 -1.48 25.79 8.88
N GLU A 289 -1.60 26.51 7.78
CA GLU A 289 -2.87 27.02 7.27
C GLU A 289 -3.01 26.68 5.78
N VAL A 290 -4.25 26.47 5.32
CA VAL A 290 -4.56 26.32 3.90
C VAL A 290 -4.54 27.70 3.26
N VAL A 291 -3.55 27.95 2.41
CA VAL A 291 -3.36 29.25 1.74
C VAL A 291 -3.95 29.30 0.34
N PHE A 292 -4.25 28.14 -0.24
CA PHE A 292 -4.90 28.04 -1.55
C PHE A 292 -5.74 26.76 -1.62
N ARG A 293 -6.87 26.81 -2.35
CA ARG A 293 -7.75 25.67 -2.57
C ARG A 293 -8.32 25.72 -3.99
N ASN A 294 -8.43 24.57 -4.63
CA ASN A 294 -9.20 24.35 -5.85
C ASN A 294 -9.88 22.97 -5.79
N ASP A 295 -10.49 22.52 -6.89
CA ASP A 295 -11.21 21.24 -6.96
C ASP A 295 -10.29 20.01 -6.86
N LEU A 296 -8.99 20.16 -7.05
CA LEU A 296 -8.03 19.06 -7.07
C LEU A 296 -7.23 18.96 -5.77
N PHE A 297 -6.87 20.08 -5.17
CA PHE A 297 -6.00 20.10 -3.99
C PHE A 297 -6.16 21.35 -3.13
N GLU A 298 -5.66 21.23 -1.91
CA GLU A 298 -5.39 22.33 -1.00
C GLU A 298 -3.88 22.52 -0.88
N LEU A 299 -3.41 23.77 -0.81
CA LEU A 299 -2.03 24.11 -0.52
C LEU A 299 -1.91 24.54 0.92
N ILE A 300 -1.15 23.80 1.70
CA ILE A 300 -0.89 24.09 3.10
C ILE A 300 0.45 24.81 3.19
N GLN A 301 0.49 25.94 3.90
CA GLN A 301 1.72 26.62 4.32
C GLN A 301 1.91 26.39 5.80
N TYR A 302 3.06 25.85 6.19
CA TYR A 302 3.36 25.61 7.60
C TYR A 302 3.87 26.88 8.27
N ALA A 303 3.47 27.07 9.53
CA ALA A 303 3.83 28.21 10.33
C ALA A 303 5.34 28.25 10.62
N PRO A 304 6.02 29.39 10.44
CA PRO A 304 7.45 29.49 10.71
C PRO A 304 7.74 29.30 12.21
N GLN A 305 8.79 28.57 12.53
CA GLN A 305 9.28 28.36 13.90
C GLN A 305 10.51 29.23 14.20
N THR A 306 11.02 29.97 13.23
CA THR A 306 12.19 30.84 13.35
C THR A 306 11.81 32.29 13.09
N LYS A 307 12.60 33.24 13.65
CA LYS A 307 12.37 34.69 13.44
C LYS A 307 12.60 35.15 12.02
N ALA A 308 13.44 34.44 11.29
CA ALA A 308 13.74 34.71 9.89
C ALA A 308 13.73 33.38 9.14
N THR A 309 13.27 33.40 7.90
CA THR A 309 13.22 32.23 7.04
C THR A 309 14.17 32.39 5.86
N HIS A 310 14.59 31.24 5.32
CA HIS A 310 15.34 31.23 4.05
C HIS A 310 14.48 31.77 2.93
N PRO A 311 15.10 32.51 1.94
CA PRO A 311 14.35 33.15 0.85
C PRO A 311 13.72 32.08 -0.10
N GLU A 312 14.30 30.89 -0.20
CA GLU A 312 13.79 29.83 -1.05
C GLU A 312 12.83 28.94 -0.27
N PRO A 313 11.56 28.87 -0.69
CA PRO A 313 10.60 27.95 -0.08
C PRO A 313 10.76 26.52 -0.60
N ILE A 314 10.34 25.56 0.19
CA ILE A 314 10.25 24.15 -0.19
C ILE A 314 8.79 23.81 -0.44
N LEU A 315 8.49 23.27 -1.64
CA LEU A 315 7.16 22.77 -1.98
C LEU A 315 7.20 21.24 -2.07
N PHE A 316 6.41 20.57 -1.23
CA PHE A 316 6.18 19.14 -1.33
C PHE A 316 4.95 18.85 -2.18
N ILE A 317 5.14 17.98 -3.16
CA ILE A 317 4.08 17.44 -4.02
C ILE A 317 4.04 15.91 -3.76
N PRO A 318 3.29 15.45 -2.76
CA PRO A 318 3.18 14.02 -2.50
C PRO A 318 2.48 13.31 -3.64
N ALA A 319 2.69 12.02 -3.78
CA ALA A 319 1.93 11.22 -4.72
C ALA A 319 0.42 11.36 -4.44
N TRP A 320 -0.38 11.49 -5.48
CA TRP A 320 -1.84 11.75 -5.41
C TRP A 320 -2.66 10.72 -4.64
N ILE A 321 -2.10 9.49 -4.47
CA ILE A 321 -2.70 8.42 -3.65
C ILE A 321 -2.30 8.51 -2.17
N MET A 322 -1.38 9.42 -1.84
CA MET A 322 -0.86 9.54 -0.48
C MET A 322 -1.50 10.68 0.28
N LYS A 323 -1.60 10.49 1.58
CA LYS A 323 -2.03 11.56 2.48
C LYS A 323 -0.88 12.56 2.65
N TYR A 324 -1.21 13.87 2.68
CA TYR A 324 -0.22 14.93 2.82
C TYR A 324 0.67 14.76 4.06
N TYR A 325 0.13 14.19 5.13
CA TYR A 325 0.83 14.03 6.41
C TYR A 325 1.81 12.84 6.45
N ILE A 326 2.07 12.15 5.32
CA ILE A 326 3.09 11.10 5.28
C ILE A 326 4.48 11.60 5.69
N LEU A 327 4.75 12.90 5.49
CA LEU A 327 5.98 13.56 5.90
C LEU A 327 5.84 14.34 7.22
N ASP A 328 4.70 14.20 7.90
CA ASP A 328 4.38 14.83 9.19
C ASP A 328 3.58 13.86 10.07
N LEU A 329 4.12 12.64 10.24
CA LEU A 329 3.41 11.53 10.88
C LEU A 329 3.24 11.71 12.39
N SER A 330 4.23 12.28 13.06
CA SER A 330 4.19 12.50 14.51
C SER A 330 5.19 13.58 14.91
N PRO A 331 5.12 14.13 16.11
CA PRO A 331 6.09 15.12 16.59
C PRO A 331 7.56 14.68 16.50
N TYR A 332 7.82 13.38 16.59
CA TYR A 332 9.16 12.79 16.53
C TYR A 332 9.55 12.30 15.12
N ASN A 333 8.57 12.11 14.24
CA ASN A 333 8.77 11.60 12.89
C ASN A 333 8.11 12.53 11.89
N SER A 334 8.64 13.75 11.78
CA SER A 334 8.16 14.79 10.87
C SER A 334 9.33 15.47 10.16
N MET A 335 9.44 15.22 8.85
CA MET A 335 10.35 15.96 7.98
C MET A 335 9.91 17.42 7.85
N VAL A 336 8.62 17.69 7.83
CA VAL A 336 8.05 19.03 7.75
C VAL A 336 8.49 19.84 8.96
N ASN A 337 8.25 19.33 10.17
CA ASN A 337 8.65 19.99 11.42
C ASN A 337 10.16 20.29 11.47
N TYR A 338 10.96 19.29 11.05
CA TYR A 338 12.41 19.45 10.97
C TYR A 338 12.81 20.63 10.05
N LEU A 339 12.26 20.69 8.83
CA LEU A 339 12.60 21.74 7.86
C LEU A 339 12.13 23.13 8.32
N VAL A 340 10.94 23.24 8.90
CA VAL A 340 10.42 24.49 9.44
C VAL A 340 11.30 24.98 10.61
N ALA A 341 11.75 24.07 11.46
CA ALA A 341 12.67 24.36 12.56
C ALA A 341 14.07 24.81 12.07
N GLN A 342 14.48 24.37 10.86
CA GLN A 342 15.71 24.85 10.21
C GLN A 342 15.52 26.21 9.49
N GLY A 343 14.34 26.81 9.55
CA GLY A 343 14.06 28.12 8.97
C GLY A 343 13.60 28.10 7.51
N PHE A 344 13.19 26.95 6.99
CA PHE A 344 12.58 26.91 5.65
C PHE A 344 11.09 27.24 5.71
N THR A 345 10.60 27.98 4.71
CA THR A 345 9.18 28.09 4.44
C THR A 345 8.74 26.83 3.70
N VAL A 346 7.85 26.05 4.29
CA VAL A 346 7.42 24.77 3.73
C VAL A 346 5.97 24.85 3.28
N PHE A 347 5.73 24.39 2.06
CA PHE A 347 4.40 24.20 1.48
C PHE A 347 4.16 22.71 1.19
N MET A 348 2.92 22.28 1.34
CA MET A 348 2.49 20.90 1.09
C MET A 348 1.19 20.88 0.29
N ILE A 349 1.13 20.06 -0.75
CA ILE A 349 -0.12 19.78 -1.45
C ILE A 349 -0.88 18.66 -0.73
N SER A 350 -2.12 18.96 -0.37
CA SER A 350 -3.11 17.97 0.09
C SER A 350 -4.08 17.70 -1.04
N TRP A 351 -3.98 16.52 -1.64
CA TRP A 351 -4.85 16.12 -2.74
C TRP A 351 -6.28 15.83 -2.28
N CYS A 352 -7.25 16.24 -3.08
CA CYS A 352 -8.63 15.80 -2.91
C CYS A 352 -8.66 14.26 -3.11
N ASN A 353 -9.28 13.54 -2.17
CA ASN A 353 -9.41 12.10 -2.32
C ASN A 353 -10.38 11.79 -3.45
N PRO A 354 -10.00 10.96 -4.45
CA PRO A 354 -10.92 10.55 -5.48
C PRO A 354 -12.06 9.74 -4.87
N THR A 355 -13.26 10.01 -5.31
CA THR A 355 -14.46 9.24 -5.02
C THR A 355 -14.85 8.40 -6.24
N ALA A 356 -15.85 7.53 -6.07
CA ALA A 356 -16.34 6.70 -7.16
C ALA A 356 -17.15 7.49 -8.22
N ASP A 357 -17.47 8.74 -7.93
CA ASP A 357 -18.33 9.62 -8.75
C ASP A 357 -17.51 10.39 -9.81
#